data_181853040bd0ec0da4b880a28c62afef
#
_entry.id   181853040bd0ec0da4b880a28c62afef
#
_cell.length_a   1.000
_cell.length_b   1.000
_cell.length_c   1.000
_cell.angle_alpha   90.00
_cell.angle_beta   90.00
_cell.angle_gamma   90.00
#
_symmetry.space_group_name_H-M   'P 1'
#
loop_
_entity.id
_entity.type
_entity.pdbx_description
1 polymer ?
#
loop_
_entity_poly.entity_id
_entity_poly.type
_entity_poly.pdbx_seq_one_letter_code
_entity_poly.pdbx_strand_id
1 'polypeptide(L)'
;MAGIGFELKKLFSRRGLFASFRAYGYAGIICTGPMLLGIVLLLGVMFLCDRTGASKQSRELLVCMITYTLLASLTVTSFLSMVVTRFIADMLYEEKNEAVLSSFWGSTGLMLIAGGILYGIFLIFSGVGLIDKFLCFGLFGELIVTWNAMSYLTAIKDYRGIMLSFLAAIAVTFLSGALLLFLGISHVEALMAAVCIGYGIMLLWDVVLLYEYFPQSDISAFLFLRWADEFLPLAFTGLCINIGLFAHLVIMWAGPLGKQVKGLFYGAPSHDVPALIAFLTILITTVNFVVSVEVNFYPKYRNYYSLFNDGGTIKDIMQAGTEMLDVLNRELKYTALKQLLTTALAISVGESLLKHLPLGFNDLMYGYFRTLCVGYGIYAVANTMLLLLLYFTDYRGALTASVIFAVGTSVFTVISLFCPQVYYGFGFLAGCVLFYFTVMIRLENYTRRLPYYILSIQPVVAEDKSGVFTRIGCFMDEKLERRTNVDRN
;
A
#
# COMPACT_ATOMS: atom_id res chain seq x y z
N MET A 1 17.16 -5.68 7.04
CA MET A 1 16.82 -5.35 5.63
C MET A 1 17.94 -5.71 4.61
N ALA A 2 18.50 -6.92 4.62
CA ALA A 2 19.67 -7.25 3.78
C ALA A 2 19.42 -8.14 2.54
N GLY A 3 18.20 -8.62 2.27
CA GLY A 3 17.97 -9.65 1.25
C GLY A 3 17.83 -9.16 -0.19
N ILE A 4 16.90 -8.24 -0.49
CA ILE A 4 16.71 -7.73 -1.87
C ILE A 4 17.87 -6.88 -2.32
N GLY A 5 18.38 -6.00 -1.43
CA GLY A 5 19.51 -5.15 -1.76
C GLY A 5 20.73 -5.97 -2.19
N PHE A 6 20.95 -7.13 -1.60
CA PHE A 6 22.07 -8.00 -1.97
C PHE A 6 21.84 -8.68 -3.33
N GLU A 7 20.65 -9.22 -3.58
CA GLU A 7 20.27 -9.81 -4.87
C GLU A 7 20.27 -8.73 -5.98
N LEU A 8 19.65 -7.58 -5.72
CA LEU A 8 19.64 -6.46 -6.67
C LEU A 8 21.06 -5.94 -6.89
N LYS A 9 21.87 -5.74 -5.84
CA LYS A 9 23.26 -5.32 -5.98
C LYS A 9 24.08 -6.29 -6.84
N LYS A 10 23.86 -7.60 -6.69
CA LYS A 10 24.50 -8.63 -7.52
C LYS A 10 24.05 -8.56 -8.99
N LEU A 11 22.75 -8.26 -9.23
CA LEU A 11 22.23 -8.08 -10.59
C LEU A 11 22.73 -6.76 -11.21
N PHE A 12 22.76 -5.66 -10.45
CA PHE A 12 23.25 -4.35 -10.91
C PHE A 12 24.79 -4.26 -10.99
N SER A 13 25.54 -5.15 -10.34
CA SER A 13 27.00 -5.21 -10.45
C SER A 13 27.49 -5.77 -11.79
N ARG A 14 26.63 -6.45 -12.55
CA ARG A 14 26.94 -6.92 -13.90
C ARG A 14 26.94 -5.74 -14.88
N ARG A 15 28.06 -5.53 -15.57
CA ARG A 15 28.21 -4.45 -16.57
C ARG A 15 27.49 -4.81 -17.87
N GLY A 16 26.77 -3.82 -18.44
CA GLY A 16 26.13 -3.91 -19.75
C GLY A 16 24.65 -3.47 -19.72
N LEU A 17 24.18 -2.89 -20.84
CA LEU A 17 22.79 -2.41 -20.98
C LEU A 17 21.75 -3.50 -20.74
N PHE A 18 21.97 -4.70 -21.29
CA PHE A 18 21.07 -5.84 -21.09
C PHE A 18 21.02 -6.30 -19.64
N ALA A 19 22.14 -6.26 -18.91
CA ALA A 19 22.18 -6.61 -17.48
C ALA A 19 21.36 -5.60 -16.66
N SER A 20 21.49 -4.32 -16.93
CA SER A 20 20.70 -3.26 -16.28
C SER A 20 19.22 -3.41 -16.60
N PHE A 21 18.85 -3.64 -17.86
CA PHE A 21 17.46 -3.85 -18.26
C PHE A 21 16.82 -5.05 -17.54
N ARG A 22 17.55 -6.19 -17.46
CA ARG A 22 17.13 -7.37 -16.74
C ARG A 22 16.96 -7.11 -15.23
N ALA A 23 17.88 -6.33 -14.65
CA ALA A 23 17.84 -5.99 -13.21
C ALA A 23 16.64 -5.08 -12.88
N TYR A 24 16.38 -4.05 -13.72
CA TYR A 24 15.19 -3.20 -13.59
C TYR A 24 13.90 -3.97 -13.87
N GLY A 25 13.87 -4.86 -14.86
CA GLY A 25 12.72 -5.73 -15.14
C GLY A 25 12.41 -6.65 -13.95
N TYR A 26 13.42 -7.27 -13.37
CA TYR A 26 13.26 -8.11 -12.18
C TYR A 26 12.77 -7.31 -10.97
N ALA A 27 13.37 -6.15 -10.69
CA ALA A 27 12.91 -5.24 -9.64
C ALA A 27 11.46 -4.78 -9.90
N GLY A 28 11.12 -4.49 -11.17
CA GLY A 28 9.78 -4.12 -11.59
C GLY A 28 8.75 -5.19 -11.25
N ILE A 29 8.99 -6.42 -11.69
CA ILE A 29 8.08 -7.54 -11.44
C ILE A 29 7.88 -7.76 -9.93
N ILE A 30 8.94 -7.67 -9.15
CA ILE A 30 8.88 -7.89 -7.71
C ILE A 30 8.13 -6.75 -6.99
N CYS A 31 8.46 -5.50 -7.28
CA CYS A 31 7.93 -4.36 -6.54
C CYS A 31 6.51 -3.96 -6.95
N THR A 32 6.16 -4.16 -8.23
CA THR A 32 4.89 -3.72 -8.80
C THR A 32 4.00 -4.86 -9.29
N GLY A 33 4.51 -6.08 -9.27
CA GLY A 33 3.81 -7.29 -9.72
C GLY A 33 2.42 -7.42 -9.11
N PRO A 34 2.27 -7.44 -7.78
CA PRO A 34 0.96 -7.56 -7.14
C PRO A 34 -0.05 -6.49 -7.59
N MET A 35 0.40 -5.25 -7.74
CA MET A 35 -0.45 -4.15 -8.20
C MET A 35 -0.89 -4.32 -9.66
N LEU A 36 0.05 -4.68 -10.54
CA LEU A 36 -0.27 -4.95 -11.95
C LEU A 36 -1.21 -6.15 -12.08
N LEU A 37 -0.97 -7.21 -11.33
CA LEU A 37 -1.80 -8.40 -11.34
C LEU A 37 -3.22 -8.12 -10.81
N GLY A 38 -3.37 -7.27 -9.79
CA GLY A 38 -4.69 -6.83 -9.32
C GLY A 38 -5.47 -6.07 -10.39
N ILE A 39 -4.81 -5.22 -11.19
CA ILE A 39 -5.43 -4.52 -12.31
C ILE A 39 -5.80 -5.51 -13.43
N VAL A 40 -4.91 -6.46 -13.75
CA VAL A 40 -5.18 -7.51 -14.75
C VAL A 40 -6.39 -8.35 -14.32
N LEU A 41 -6.50 -8.69 -13.04
CA LEU A 41 -7.64 -9.40 -12.49
C LEU A 41 -8.94 -8.60 -12.69
N LEU A 42 -8.95 -7.32 -12.32
CA LEU A 42 -10.13 -6.47 -12.46
C LEU A 42 -10.54 -6.31 -13.93
N LEU A 43 -9.59 -5.99 -14.81
CA LEU A 43 -9.85 -5.85 -16.25
C LEU A 43 -10.31 -7.17 -16.88
N GLY A 44 -9.74 -8.28 -16.46
CA GLY A 44 -10.11 -9.58 -16.95
C GLY A 44 -11.51 -10.02 -16.51
N VAL A 45 -11.90 -9.72 -15.27
CA VAL A 45 -13.28 -9.95 -14.80
C VAL A 45 -14.27 -9.08 -15.60
N MET A 46 -13.92 -7.83 -15.89
CA MET A 46 -14.72 -6.96 -16.77
C MET A 46 -14.83 -7.54 -18.19
N PHE A 47 -13.74 -8.05 -18.73
CA PHE A 47 -13.72 -8.70 -20.04
C PHE A 47 -14.62 -9.94 -20.09
N LEU A 48 -14.60 -10.78 -19.04
CA LEU A 48 -15.52 -11.91 -18.93
C LEU A 48 -16.99 -11.46 -18.89
N CYS A 49 -17.29 -10.40 -18.15
CA CYS A 49 -18.61 -9.77 -18.11
C CYS A 49 -19.10 -9.38 -19.51
N ASP A 50 -18.25 -8.72 -20.28
CA ASP A 50 -18.60 -8.27 -21.64
C ASP A 50 -18.79 -9.45 -22.60
N ARG A 51 -17.96 -10.48 -22.52
CA ARG A 51 -18.04 -11.68 -23.40
C ARG A 51 -19.26 -12.54 -23.12
N THR A 52 -19.74 -12.53 -21.89
CA THR A 52 -20.92 -13.35 -21.49
C THR A 52 -22.25 -12.59 -21.63
N GLY A 53 -22.23 -11.37 -22.17
CA GLY A 53 -23.44 -10.58 -22.42
C GLY A 53 -24.08 -10.00 -21.16
N ALA A 54 -23.30 -9.78 -20.11
CA ALA A 54 -23.80 -9.13 -18.89
C ALA A 54 -24.31 -7.72 -19.16
N SER A 55 -25.38 -7.32 -18.46
CA SER A 55 -25.91 -5.97 -18.58
C SER A 55 -24.88 -4.93 -18.10
N LYS A 56 -24.94 -3.72 -18.66
CA LYS A 56 -24.08 -2.61 -18.22
C LYS A 56 -24.19 -2.36 -16.72
N GLN A 57 -25.41 -2.43 -16.18
CA GLN A 57 -25.66 -2.25 -14.75
C GLN A 57 -25.00 -3.33 -13.89
N SER A 58 -25.05 -4.60 -14.33
CA SER A 58 -24.38 -5.71 -13.62
C SER A 58 -22.86 -5.52 -13.56
N ARG A 59 -22.25 -5.07 -14.67
CA ARG A 59 -20.84 -4.77 -14.74
C ARG A 59 -20.45 -3.61 -13.81
N GLU A 60 -21.20 -2.52 -13.85
CA GLU A 60 -20.95 -1.36 -12.98
C GLU A 60 -21.09 -1.74 -11.50
N LEU A 61 -22.09 -2.56 -11.15
CA LEU A 61 -22.28 -3.05 -9.78
C LEU A 61 -21.10 -3.91 -9.32
N LEU A 62 -20.67 -4.86 -10.13
CA LEU A 62 -19.54 -5.73 -9.81
C LEU A 62 -18.25 -4.92 -9.56
N VAL A 63 -17.93 -3.96 -10.43
CA VAL A 63 -16.77 -3.09 -10.27
C VAL A 63 -16.88 -2.27 -8.99
N CYS A 64 -18.04 -1.69 -8.70
CA CYS A 64 -18.25 -0.94 -7.44
C CYS A 64 -18.04 -1.85 -6.22
N MET A 65 -18.65 -3.04 -6.19
CA MET A 65 -18.51 -3.97 -5.07
C MET A 65 -17.06 -4.35 -4.81
N ILE A 66 -16.30 -4.70 -5.84
CA ILE A 66 -14.86 -5.01 -5.73
C ILE A 66 -14.08 -3.78 -5.25
N THR A 67 -14.31 -2.62 -5.85
CA THR A 67 -13.57 -1.39 -5.53
C THR A 67 -13.82 -0.94 -4.08
N TYR A 68 -15.07 -0.92 -3.62
CA TYR A 68 -15.39 -0.57 -2.24
C TYR A 68 -14.76 -1.54 -1.25
N THR A 69 -14.82 -2.83 -1.54
CA THR A 69 -14.22 -3.87 -0.69
C THR A 69 -12.69 -3.71 -0.61
N LEU A 70 -12.03 -3.48 -1.76
CA LEU A 70 -10.58 -3.21 -1.82
C LEU A 70 -10.20 -1.95 -1.04
N LEU A 71 -10.89 -0.83 -1.26
CA LEU A 71 -10.57 0.42 -0.55
C LEU A 71 -10.82 0.32 0.94
N ALA A 72 -11.91 -0.31 1.36
CA ALA A 72 -12.22 -0.52 2.77
C ALA A 72 -11.15 -1.39 3.45
N SER A 73 -10.76 -2.51 2.83
CA SER A 73 -9.74 -3.42 3.38
C SER A 73 -8.37 -2.74 3.47
N LEU A 74 -7.94 -2.02 2.42
CA LEU A 74 -6.68 -1.26 2.43
C LEU A 74 -6.68 -0.16 3.50
N THR A 75 -7.79 0.53 3.70
CA THR A 75 -7.89 1.59 4.71
C THR A 75 -7.78 1.02 6.12
N VAL A 76 -8.47 -0.08 6.41
CA VAL A 76 -8.39 -0.73 7.72
C VAL A 76 -6.99 -1.28 8.00
N THR A 77 -6.39 -1.98 7.05
CA THR A 77 -5.07 -2.57 7.23
C THR A 77 -3.97 -1.53 7.33
N SER A 78 -4.10 -0.38 6.65
CA SER A 78 -3.09 0.68 6.64
C SER A 78 -2.80 1.28 8.01
N PHE A 79 -3.76 1.22 8.94
CA PHE A 79 -3.57 1.71 10.31
C PHE A 79 -2.51 0.90 11.08
N LEU A 80 -2.54 -0.43 10.97
CA LEU A 80 -1.60 -1.27 11.70
C LEU A 80 -0.39 -1.71 10.88
N SER A 81 -0.45 -1.70 9.55
CA SER A 81 0.57 -2.30 8.69
C SER A 81 1.98 -1.75 8.93
N MET A 82 2.14 -0.43 9.11
CA MET A 82 3.46 0.16 9.38
C MET A 82 4.00 -0.21 10.76
N VAL A 83 3.14 -0.30 11.78
CA VAL A 83 3.52 -0.72 13.14
C VAL A 83 3.94 -2.18 13.13
N VAL A 84 3.15 -3.04 12.50
CA VAL A 84 3.42 -4.47 12.34
C VAL A 84 4.72 -4.70 11.57
N THR A 85 4.94 -3.98 10.46
CA THR A 85 6.19 -4.08 9.70
C THR A 85 7.40 -3.68 10.56
N ARG A 86 7.28 -2.67 11.41
CA ARG A 86 8.32 -2.27 12.35
C ARG A 86 8.56 -3.35 13.39
N PHE A 87 7.50 -3.86 14.01
CA PHE A 87 7.58 -4.95 14.98
C PHE A 87 8.31 -6.17 14.40
N ILE A 88 7.92 -6.62 13.20
CA ILE A 88 8.55 -7.76 12.54
C ILE A 88 10.05 -7.50 12.30
N ALA A 89 10.41 -6.29 11.82
CA ALA A 89 11.81 -5.95 11.58
C ALA A 89 12.66 -6.01 12.86
N ASP A 90 12.11 -5.57 13.99
CA ASP A 90 12.77 -5.62 15.29
C ASP A 90 12.87 -7.06 15.81
N MET A 91 11.81 -7.87 15.69
CA MET A 91 11.83 -9.29 16.09
C MET A 91 12.82 -10.12 15.26
N LEU A 92 12.88 -9.90 13.94
CA LEU A 92 13.87 -10.54 13.08
C LEU A 92 15.31 -10.11 13.40
N TYR A 93 15.50 -8.86 13.81
CA TYR A 93 16.81 -8.36 14.24
C TYR A 93 17.26 -8.98 15.57
N GLU A 94 16.33 -9.18 16.50
CA GLU A 94 16.56 -9.81 17.81
C GLU A 94 16.56 -11.36 17.73
N GLU A 95 16.40 -11.93 16.53
CA GLU A 95 16.31 -13.38 16.29
C GLU A 95 15.13 -14.09 17.01
N LYS A 96 14.10 -13.31 17.42
CA LYS A 96 12.88 -13.80 18.08
C LYS A 96 11.81 -14.22 17.06
N ASN A 97 12.10 -15.22 16.25
CA ASN A 97 11.23 -15.67 15.16
C ASN A 97 9.88 -16.21 15.64
N GLU A 98 9.80 -16.71 16.88
CA GLU A 98 8.59 -17.27 17.51
C GLU A 98 7.46 -16.23 17.67
N ALA A 99 7.81 -14.94 17.79
CA ALA A 99 6.84 -13.85 17.91
C ALA A 99 6.14 -13.50 16.60
N VAL A 100 6.69 -13.90 15.45
CA VAL A 100 6.23 -13.46 14.13
C VAL A 100 4.87 -14.06 13.81
N LEU A 101 4.72 -15.38 13.88
CA LEU A 101 3.45 -16.04 13.54
C LEU A 101 2.34 -15.72 14.55
N SER A 102 2.66 -15.64 15.86
CA SER A 102 1.71 -15.25 16.88
C SER A 102 1.15 -13.85 16.62
N SER A 103 2.03 -12.87 16.34
CA SER A 103 1.62 -11.49 16.04
C SER A 103 0.81 -11.38 14.74
N PHE A 104 1.06 -12.24 13.76
CA PHE A 104 0.25 -12.31 12.54
C PHE A 104 -1.21 -12.59 12.85
N TRP A 105 -1.50 -13.61 13.64
CA TRP A 105 -2.88 -13.95 14.03
C TRP A 105 -3.50 -12.90 14.94
N GLY A 106 -2.72 -12.34 15.87
CA GLY A 106 -3.19 -11.26 16.75
C GLY A 106 -3.57 -10.00 15.98
N SER A 107 -2.69 -9.53 15.07
CA SER A 107 -2.96 -8.34 14.24
C SER A 107 -4.10 -8.56 13.25
N THR A 108 -4.13 -9.73 12.61
CA THR A 108 -5.23 -10.11 11.71
C THR A 108 -6.57 -10.13 12.43
N GLY A 109 -6.62 -10.74 13.62
CA GLY A 109 -7.84 -10.79 14.42
C GLY A 109 -8.37 -9.39 14.80
N LEU A 110 -7.49 -8.48 15.22
CA LEU A 110 -7.87 -7.09 15.51
C LEU A 110 -8.39 -6.35 14.28
N MET A 111 -7.71 -6.48 13.14
CA MET A 111 -8.14 -5.86 11.88
C MET A 111 -9.48 -6.42 11.39
N LEU A 112 -9.69 -7.74 11.51
CA LEU A 112 -10.94 -8.39 11.13
C LEU A 112 -12.10 -7.95 12.02
N ILE A 113 -11.90 -7.85 13.33
CA ILE A 113 -12.95 -7.41 14.26
C ILE A 113 -13.29 -5.93 13.99
N ALA A 114 -12.29 -5.03 14.02
CA ALA A 114 -12.54 -3.61 13.85
C ALA A 114 -13.08 -3.29 12.44
N GLY A 115 -12.44 -3.82 11.41
CA GLY A 115 -12.86 -3.60 10.03
C GLY A 115 -14.16 -4.31 9.70
N GLY A 116 -14.37 -5.53 10.19
CA GLY A 116 -15.59 -6.30 9.98
C GLY A 116 -16.82 -5.63 10.58
N ILE A 117 -16.70 -5.00 11.77
CA ILE A 117 -17.79 -4.19 12.34
C ILE A 117 -18.10 -3.00 11.45
N LEU A 118 -17.08 -2.21 11.05
CA LEU A 118 -17.27 -1.00 10.23
C LEU A 118 -17.85 -1.35 8.85
N TYR A 119 -17.26 -2.31 8.16
CA TYR A 119 -17.70 -2.70 6.82
C TYR A 119 -19.01 -3.47 6.86
N GLY A 120 -19.25 -4.27 7.90
CA GLY A 120 -20.53 -4.96 8.12
C GLY A 120 -21.69 -3.97 8.31
N ILE A 121 -21.51 -2.90 9.10
CA ILE A 121 -22.50 -1.83 9.23
C ILE A 121 -22.80 -1.20 7.86
N PHE A 122 -21.77 -0.87 7.07
CA PHE A 122 -21.95 -0.35 5.71
C PHE A 122 -22.77 -1.32 4.85
N LEU A 123 -22.45 -2.62 4.88
CA LEU A 123 -23.15 -3.63 4.07
C LEU A 123 -24.62 -3.83 4.50
N ILE A 124 -24.94 -3.72 5.80
CA ILE A 124 -26.33 -3.82 6.30
C ILE A 124 -27.20 -2.77 5.60
N PHE A 125 -26.70 -1.53 5.49
CA PHE A 125 -27.43 -0.41 4.89
C PHE A 125 -27.22 -0.28 3.36
N SER A 126 -26.38 -1.10 2.74
CA SER A 126 -25.97 -0.96 1.34
C SER A 126 -27.08 -1.13 0.30
N GLY A 127 -28.21 -1.79 0.64
CA GLY A 127 -29.35 -1.99 -0.28
C GLY A 127 -29.11 -3.03 -1.39
N VAL A 128 -28.02 -3.82 -1.34
CA VAL A 128 -27.77 -4.94 -2.26
C VAL A 128 -28.36 -6.25 -1.73
N GLY A 129 -28.39 -7.30 -2.58
CA GLY A 129 -28.89 -8.62 -2.21
C GLY A 129 -28.13 -9.27 -1.07
N LEU A 130 -28.75 -10.21 -0.37
CA LEU A 130 -28.11 -10.89 0.76
C LEU A 130 -26.85 -11.66 0.33
N ILE A 131 -26.90 -12.34 -0.81
CA ILE A 131 -25.78 -13.08 -1.39
C ILE A 131 -24.62 -12.10 -1.70
N ASP A 132 -24.92 -10.96 -2.33
CA ASP A 132 -23.94 -9.91 -2.63
C ASP A 132 -23.26 -9.41 -1.36
N LYS A 133 -24.02 -9.22 -0.25
CA LYS A 133 -23.48 -8.81 1.05
C LYS A 133 -22.50 -9.83 1.62
N PHE A 134 -22.88 -11.13 1.58
CA PHE A 134 -21.99 -12.20 2.07
C PHE A 134 -20.72 -12.31 1.23
N LEU A 135 -20.81 -12.21 -0.09
CA LEU A 135 -19.64 -12.24 -0.96
C LEU A 135 -18.71 -11.02 -0.73
N CYS A 136 -19.28 -9.82 -0.59
CA CYS A 136 -18.49 -8.63 -0.26
C CYS A 136 -17.80 -8.76 1.12
N PHE A 137 -18.52 -9.26 2.13
CA PHE A 137 -17.96 -9.43 3.48
C PHE A 137 -16.89 -10.52 3.52
N GLY A 138 -17.10 -11.63 2.80
CA GLY A 138 -16.12 -12.70 2.63
C GLY A 138 -14.84 -12.18 1.97
N LEU A 139 -14.97 -11.52 0.82
CA LEU A 139 -13.84 -10.90 0.12
C LEU A 139 -13.11 -9.87 1.00
N PHE A 140 -13.84 -9.08 1.79
CA PHE A 140 -13.23 -8.12 2.71
C PHE A 140 -12.35 -8.82 3.75
N GLY A 141 -12.83 -9.91 4.33
CA GLY A 141 -12.05 -10.70 5.29
C GLY A 141 -10.81 -11.33 4.65
N GLU A 142 -10.96 -11.94 3.47
CA GLU A 142 -9.84 -12.50 2.69
C GLU A 142 -8.78 -11.46 2.38
N LEU A 143 -9.19 -10.26 1.95
CA LEU A 143 -8.27 -9.17 1.63
C LEU A 143 -7.52 -8.67 2.88
N ILE A 144 -8.18 -8.54 4.04
CA ILE A 144 -7.48 -8.15 5.29
C ILE A 144 -6.38 -9.15 5.62
N VAL A 145 -6.69 -10.45 5.59
CA VAL A 145 -5.69 -11.49 5.89
C VAL A 145 -4.55 -11.45 4.88
N THR A 146 -4.88 -11.32 3.60
CA THR A 146 -3.90 -11.27 2.51
C THR A 146 -2.98 -10.05 2.61
N TRP A 147 -3.53 -8.83 2.81
CA TRP A 147 -2.71 -7.61 2.96
C TRP A 147 -1.80 -7.68 4.18
N ASN A 148 -2.30 -8.24 5.29
CA ASN A 148 -1.49 -8.45 6.47
C ASN A 148 -0.39 -9.50 6.21
N ALA A 149 -0.70 -10.66 5.63
CA ALA A 149 0.26 -11.70 5.27
C ALA A 149 1.35 -11.16 4.33
N MET A 150 0.98 -10.35 3.32
CA MET A 150 1.93 -9.69 2.44
C MET A 150 2.89 -8.75 3.19
N SER A 151 2.43 -8.06 4.24
CA SER A 151 3.30 -7.21 5.07
C SER A 151 4.39 -8.05 5.77
N TYR A 152 4.05 -9.23 6.26
CA TYR A 152 4.98 -10.19 6.87
C TYR A 152 5.94 -10.79 5.83
N LEU A 153 5.43 -11.29 4.71
CA LEU A 153 6.23 -11.86 3.63
C LEU A 153 7.17 -10.83 3.00
N THR A 154 6.74 -9.58 2.91
CA THR A 154 7.59 -8.46 2.46
C THR A 154 8.74 -8.19 3.43
N ALA A 155 8.52 -8.32 4.73
CA ALA A 155 9.58 -8.17 5.73
C ALA A 155 10.64 -9.28 5.62
N ILE A 156 10.22 -10.50 5.29
CA ILE A 156 11.11 -11.66 5.00
C ILE A 156 11.71 -11.57 3.59
N LYS A 157 11.09 -10.75 2.71
CA LYS A 157 11.50 -10.50 1.31
C LYS A 157 11.21 -11.67 0.36
N ASP A 158 10.19 -12.46 0.64
CA ASP A 158 9.70 -13.47 -0.29
C ASP A 158 8.71 -12.90 -1.32
N TYR A 159 9.23 -12.05 -2.20
CA TYR A 159 8.43 -11.46 -3.28
C TYR A 159 8.05 -12.46 -4.37
N ARG A 160 8.81 -13.57 -4.50
CA ARG A 160 8.48 -14.63 -5.45
C ARG A 160 7.24 -15.38 -4.99
N GLY A 161 7.15 -15.70 -3.70
CA GLY A 161 5.98 -16.33 -3.11
C GLY A 161 4.73 -15.47 -3.33
N ILE A 162 4.80 -14.18 -2.98
CA ILE A 162 3.72 -13.21 -3.19
C ILE A 162 3.32 -13.12 -4.67
N MET A 163 4.26 -13.07 -5.60
CA MET A 163 3.95 -12.99 -7.03
C MET A 163 3.26 -14.27 -7.53
N LEU A 164 3.72 -15.44 -7.09
CA LEU A 164 3.13 -16.72 -7.50
C LEU A 164 1.73 -16.90 -6.92
N SER A 165 1.48 -16.48 -5.68
CA SER A 165 0.14 -16.52 -5.08
C SER A 165 -0.85 -15.64 -5.85
N PHE A 166 -0.44 -14.44 -6.29
CA PHE A 166 -1.25 -13.60 -7.19
C PHE A 166 -1.54 -14.24 -8.54
N LEU A 167 -0.52 -14.83 -9.18
CA LEU A 167 -0.71 -15.52 -10.46
C LEU A 167 -1.70 -16.69 -10.33
N ALA A 168 -1.56 -17.46 -9.24
CA ALA A 168 -2.51 -18.55 -8.94
C ALA A 168 -3.92 -17.99 -8.71
N ALA A 169 -4.07 -16.90 -7.95
CA ALA A 169 -5.35 -16.24 -7.73
C ALA A 169 -6.03 -15.82 -9.04
N ILE A 170 -5.29 -15.20 -9.96
CA ILE A 170 -5.80 -14.80 -11.26
C ILE A 170 -6.27 -16.00 -12.07
N ALA A 171 -5.43 -17.04 -12.19
CA ALA A 171 -5.76 -18.24 -12.93
C ALA A 171 -7.03 -18.92 -12.38
N VAL A 172 -7.10 -19.05 -11.05
CA VAL A 172 -8.27 -19.66 -10.39
C VAL A 172 -9.51 -18.78 -10.53
N THR A 173 -9.41 -17.45 -10.43
CA THR A 173 -10.54 -16.54 -10.65
C THR A 173 -11.12 -16.70 -12.05
N PHE A 174 -10.29 -16.77 -13.10
CA PHE A 174 -10.78 -16.95 -14.46
C PHE A 174 -11.41 -18.31 -14.69
N LEU A 175 -10.79 -19.37 -14.18
CA LEU A 175 -11.30 -20.73 -14.31
C LEU A 175 -12.64 -20.91 -13.58
N SER A 176 -12.70 -20.48 -12.32
CA SER A 176 -13.93 -20.55 -11.51
C SER A 176 -15.02 -19.64 -12.04
N GLY A 177 -14.67 -18.43 -12.51
CA GLY A 177 -15.62 -17.50 -13.13
C GLY A 177 -16.25 -18.07 -14.38
N ALA A 178 -15.44 -18.64 -15.28
CA ALA A 178 -15.97 -19.31 -16.48
C ALA A 178 -16.87 -20.52 -16.12
N LEU A 179 -16.47 -21.31 -15.13
CA LEU A 179 -17.25 -22.46 -14.65
C LEU A 179 -18.58 -22.04 -14.06
N LEU A 180 -18.59 -21.06 -13.15
CA LEU A 180 -19.81 -20.58 -12.49
C LEU A 180 -20.80 -19.95 -13.48
N LEU A 181 -20.30 -19.22 -14.48
CA LEU A 181 -21.12 -18.67 -15.56
C LEU A 181 -21.69 -19.79 -16.46
N PHE A 182 -20.89 -20.83 -16.73
CA PHE A 182 -21.37 -21.99 -17.49
C PHE A 182 -22.47 -22.75 -16.74
N LEU A 183 -22.42 -22.79 -15.41
CA LEU A 183 -23.48 -23.37 -14.55
C LEU A 183 -24.74 -22.50 -14.47
N GLY A 184 -24.80 -21.37 -15.15
CA GLY A 184 -25.96 -20.49 -15.22
C GLY A 184 -26.21 -19.61 -13.99
N ILE A 185 -25.20 -19.41 -13.15
CA ILE A 185 -25.29 -18.48 -12.00
C ILE A 185 -25.32 -17.04 -12.55
N SER A 186 -25.98 -16.11 -11.82
CA SER A 186 -26.07 -14.71 -12.23
C SER A 186 -24.67 -14.09 -12.37
N HIS A 187 -24.46 -13.20 -13.35
CA HIS A 187 -23.15 -12.65 -13.69
C HIS A 187 -22.44 -11.98 -12.50
N VAL A 188 -23.18 -11.22 -11.69
CA VAL A 188 -22.60 -10.50 -10.54
C VAL A 188 -22.15 -11.48 -9.46
N GLU A 189 -23.03 -12.41 -9.08
CA GLU A 189 -22.75 -13.41 -8.05
C GLU A 189 -21.66 -14.39 -8.48
N ALA A 190 -21.71 -14.87 -9.74
CA ALA A 190 -20.70 -15.78 -10.28
C ALA A 190 -19.30 -15.17 -10.29
N LEU A 191 -19.16 -13.95 -10.80
CA LEU A 191 -17.86 -13.30 -10.91
C LEU A 191 -17.36 -12.79 -9.56
N MET A 192 -18.24 -12.32 -8.66
CA MET A 192 -17.87 -11.96 -7.31
C MET A 192 -17.40 -13.18 -6.50
N ALA A 193 -18.11 -14.30 -6.61
CA ALA A 193 -17.70 -15.57 -6.01
C ALA A 193 -16.37 -16.08 -6.58
N ALA A 194 -16.15 -15.93 -7.88
CA ALA A 194 -14.89 -16.28 -8.52
C ALA A 194 -13.72 -15.44 -7.97
N VAL A 195 -13.92 -14.15 -7.74
CA VAL A 195 -12.94 -13.28 -7.12
C VAL A 195 -12.64 -13.73 -5.68
N CYS A 196 -13.67 -14.07 -4.88
CA CYS A 196 -13.48 -14.65 -3.54
C CYS A 196 -12.67 -15.95 -3.60
N ILE A 197 -13.02 -16.88 -4.49
CA ILE A 197 -12.27 -18.14 -4.64
C ILE A 197 -10.79 -17.86 -4.98
N GLY A 198 -10.51 -16.92 -5.88
CA GLY A 198 -9.17 -16.54 -6.26
C GLY A 198 -8.36 -15.93 -5.10
N TYR A 199 -8.92 -14.96 -4.39
CA TYR A 199 -8.27 -14.37 -3.22
C TYR A 199 -8.19 -15.36 -2.05
N GLY A 200 -9.14 -16.28 -1.89
CA GLY A 200 -9.06 -17.38 -0.93
C GLY A 200 -7.86 -18.29 -1.19
N ILE A 201 -7.57 -18.63 -2.45
CA ILE A 201 -6.37 -19.40 -2.82
C ILE A 201 -5.10 -18.59 -2.52
N MET A 202 -5.07 -17.30 -2.82
CA MET A 202 -3.96 -16.42 -2.48
C MET A 202 -3.70 -16.37 -0.97
N LEU A 203 -4.76 -16.18 -0.19
CA LEU A 203 -4.71 -16.19 1.26
C LEU A 203 -4.12 -17.48 1.80
N LEU A 204 -4.62 -18.64 1.34
CA LEU A 204 -4.12 -19.95 1.77
C LEU A 204 -2.64 -20.10 1.43
N TRP A 205 -2.23 -19.70 0.22
CA TRP A 205 -0.83 -19.78 -0.21
C TRP A 205 0.08 -18.91 0.66
N ASP A 206 -0.29 -17.65 0.88
CA ASP A 206 0.50 -16.70 1.67
C ASP A 206 0.60 -17.14 3.13
N VAL A 207 -0.47 -17.70 3.72
CA VAL A 207 -0.47 -18.24 5.08
C VAL A 207 0.42 -19.50 5.16
N VAL A 208 0.35 -20.40 4.19
CA VAL A 208 1.24 -21.59 4.14
C VAL A 208 2.71 -21.17 4.10
N LEU A 209 3.07 -20.19 3.28
CA LEU A 209 4.42 -19.65 3.25
C LEU A 209 4.86 -19.09 4.62
N LEU A 210 3.99 -18.40 5.34
CA LEU A 210 4.31 -17.91 6.68
C LEU A 210 4.58 -19.05 7.66
N TYR A 211 3.82 -20.15 7.60
CA TYR A 211 4.07 -21.33 8.44
C TYR A 211 5.36 -22.05 8.06
N GLU A 212 5.74 -22.07 6.78
CA GLU A 212 7.03 -22.63 6.34
C GLU A 212 8.22 -21.85 6.88
N TYR A 213 8.13 -20.50 6.90
CA TYR A 213 9.20 -19.64 7.42
C TYR A 213 9.23 -19.59 8.96
N PHE A 214 8.08 -19.68 9.63
CA PHE A 214 7.93 -19.52 11.07
C PHE A 214 7.10 -20.66 11.68
N PRO A 215 7.67 -21.86 11.84
CA PRO A 215 6.92 -23.03 12.29
C PRO A 215 6.57 -22.99 13.80
N GLN A 216 7.23 -22.14 14.59
CA GLN A 216 7.04 -22.03 16.04
C GLN A 216 6.34 -20.73 16.44
N SER A 217 5.48 -20.79 17.45
CA SER A 217 4.58 -19.71 17.85
C SER A 217 4.30 -19.79 19.35
N ASP A 218 5.31 -19.50 20.19
CA ASP A 218 5.23 -19.65 21.65
C ASP A 218 5.12 -18.33 22.43
N ILE A 219 5.06 -17.18 21.72
CA ILE A 219 5.01 -15.85 22.34
C ILE A 219 3.59 -15.25 22.18
N SER A 220 3.23 -14.32 23.06
CA SER A 220 1.98 -13.57 23.06
C SER A 220 1.59 -13.05 21.67
N ALA A 221 0.33 -13.32 21.29
CA ALA A 221 -0.21 -12.87 20.00
C ALA A 221 -0.37 -11.35 19.89
N PHE A 222 -0.47 -10.65 21.01
CA PHE A 222 -0.70 -9.21 21.07
C PHE A 222 0.53 -8.39 21.49
N LEU A 223 1.71 -9.01 21.56
CA LEU A 223 2.97 -8.34 21.88
C LEU A 223 3.24 -7.11 21.00
N PHE A 224 2.84 -7.13 19.73
CA PHE A 224 3.02 -6.02 18.79
C PHE A 224 2.28 -4.74 19.20
N LEU A 225 1.27 -4.82 20.08
CA LEU A 225 0.55 -3.64 20.57
C LEU A 225 1.44 -2.73 21.43
N ARG A 226 2.52 -3.25 22.01
CA ARG A 226 3.55 -2.43 22.65
C ARG A 226 4.22 -1.47 21.65
N TRP A 227 4.49 -1.95 20.43
CA TRP A 227 4.98 -1.11 19.33
C TRP A 227 3.96 -0.08 18.87
N ALA A 228 2.66 -0.38 18.98
CA ALA A 228 1.63 0.61 18.69
C ALA A 228 1.65 1.78 19.69
N ASP A 229 1.94 1.56 20.97
CA ASP A 229 2.13 2.65 21.94
C ASP A 229 3.39 3.48 21.67
N GLU A 230 4.48 2.83 21.28
CA GLU A 230 5.75 3.50 21.03
C GLU A 230 5.77 4.23 19.68
N PHE A 231 5.22 3.60 18.65
CA PHE A 231 5.24 4.09 17.26
C PHE A 231 3.84 4.50 16.75
N LEU A 232 2.99 5.04 17.61
CA LEU A 232 1.66 5.52 17.23
C LEU A 232 1.67 6.49 16.02
N PRO A 233 2.67 7.37 15.85
CA PRO A 233 2.79 8.19 14.66
C PRO A 233 2.86 7.38 13.35
N LEU A 234 3.43 6.16 13.37
CA LEU A 234 3.46 5.30 12.17
C LEU A 234 2.08 4.79 11.78
N ALA A 235 1.25 4.40 12.78
CA ALA A 235 -0.11 3.95 12.53
C ALA A 235 -0.93 5.02 11.79
N PHE A 236 -0.89 6.26 12.30
CA PHE A 236 -1.60 7.37 11.67
C PHE A 236 -0.97 7.81 10.35
N THR A 237 0.36 7.69 10.18
CA THR A 237 1.02 7.97 8.90
C THR A 237 0.48 7.06 7.80
N GLY A 238 0.42 5.74 8.05
CA GLY A 238 -0.12 4.77 7.10
C GLY A 238 -1.57 5.07 6.73
N LEU A 239 -2.42 5.31 7.73
CA LEU A 239 -3.82 5.65 7.53
C LEU A 239 -3.99 6.96 6.72
N CYS A 240 -3.28 8.03 7.08
CA CYS A 240 -3.39 9.32 6.41
C CYS A 240 -2.90 9.28 4.96
N ILE A 241 -1.83 8.52 4.65
CA ILE A 241 -1.38 8.32 3.27
C ILE A 241 -2.46 7.63 2.44
N ASN A 242 -3.10 6.59 2.97
CA ASN A 242 -4.20 5.91 2.28
C ASN A 242 -5.41 6.82 2.06
N ILE A 243 -5.83 7.55 3.11
CA ILE A 243 -6.93 8.51 2.99
C ILE A 243 -6.58 9.56 1.93
N GLY A 244 -5.40 10.18 1.99
CA GLY A 244 -4.98 11.19 1.02
C GLY A 244 -4.97 10.67 -0.42
N LEU A 245 -4.60 9.41 -0.61
CA LEU A 245 -4.52 8.78 -1.93
C LEU A 245 -5.90 8.47 -2.53
N PHE A 246 -6.88 8.11 -1.70
CA PHE A 246 -8.18 7.62 -2.17
C PHE A 246 -9.36 8.55 -1.88
N ALA A 247 -9.20 9.57 -1.01
CA ALA A 247 -10.29 10.47 -0.65
C ALA A 247 -10.91 11.17 -1.85
N HIS A 248 -10.11 11.54 -2.86
CA HIS A 248 -10.63 12.19 -4.06
C HIS A 248 -11.61 11.30 -4.85
N LEU A 249 -11.43 9.98 -4.86
CA LEU A 249 -12.37 9.05 -5.50
C LEU A 249 -13.71 9.04 -4.74
N VAL A 250 -13.65 8.85 -3.42
CA VAL A 250 -14.83 8.77 -2.56
C VAL A 250 -15.64 10.08 -2.60
N ILE A 251 -14.95 11.22 -2.58
CA ILE A 251 -15.59 12.54 -2.67
C ILE A 251 -16.26 12.72 -4.05
N MET A 252 -15.64 12.27 -5.14
CA MET A 252 -16.23 12.31 -6.48
C MET A 252 -17.46 11.41 -6.62
N TRP A 253 -17.52 10.27 -5.90
CA TRP A 253 -18.72 9.44 -5.85
C TRP A 253 -19.91 10.14 -5.18
N ALA A 254 -19.64 10.96 -4.18
CA ALA A 254 -20.67 11.79 -3.51
C ALA A 254 -20.99 13.10 -4.27
N GLY A 255 -20.18 13.45 -5.27
CA GLY A 255 -20.28 14.68 -6.05
C GLY A 255 -21.17 14.55 -7.30
N PRO A 256 -21.21 15.61 -8.15
CA PRO A 256 -22.05 15.65 -9.33
C PRO A 256 -21.72 14.60 -10.42
N LEU A 257 -20.52 14.03 -10.42
CA LEU A 257 -20.13 12.94 -11.32
C LEU A 257 -20.58 11.56 -10.80
N GLY A 258 -20.93 11.47 -9.52
CA GLY A 258 -21.37 10.24 -8.89
C GLY A 258 -22.69 9.74 -9.44
N LYS A 259 -22.72 8.49 -9.84
CA LYS A 259 -23.93 7.79 -10.29
C LYS A 259 -24.25 6.68 -9.30
N GLN A 260 -25.47 6.66 -8.81
CA GLN A 260 -25.96 5.55 -8.01
C GLN A 260 -26.08 4.30 -8.90
N VAL A 261 -25.36 3.26 -8.57
CA VAL A 261 -25.41 1.97 -9.27
C VAL A 261 -26.48 1.07 -8.63
N LYS A 262 -26.41 0.89 -7.31
CA LYS A 262 -27.41 0.16 -6.53
C LYS A 262 -27.27 0.48 -5.04
N GLY A 263 -28.31 0.95 -4.40
CA GLY A 263 -28.32 1.27 -2.98
C GLY A 263 -27.25 2.32 -2.60
N LEU A 264 -26.33 2.00 -1.69
CA LEU A 264 -25.22 2.88 -1.29
C LEU A 264 -23.96 2.75 -2.18
N PHE A 265 -24.00 1.93 -3.23
CA PHE A 265 -22.88 1.84 -4.18
C PHE A 265 -23.02 2.92 -5.24
N TYR A 266 -22.09 3.87 -5.19
CA TYR A 266 -21.93 4.96 -6.15
C TYR A 266 -20.61 4.79 -6.89
N GLY A 267 -20.53 5.22 -8.11
CA GLY A 267 -19.32 5.25 -8.90
C GLY A 267 -19.26 6.50 -9.76
N ALA A 268 -18.08 6.96 -10.10
CA ALA A 268 -17.86 8.07 -11.01
C ALA A 268 -16.95 7.63 -12.18
N PRO A 269 -17.42 6.79 -13.12
CA PRO A 269 -16.58 6.20 -14.17
C PRO A 269 -15.79 7.24 -14.96
N SER A 270 -16.37 8.42 -15.17
CA SER A 270 -15.70 9.54 -15.87
C SER A 270 -14.46 10.05 -15.14
N HIS A 271 -14.34 9.81 -13.82
CA HIS A 271 -13.18 10.17 -13.01
C HIS A 271 -12.37 8.94 -12.61
N ASP A 272 -13.01 7.83 -12.25
CA ASP A 272 -12.37 6.63 -11.69
C ASP A 272 -11.47 5.93 -12.72
N VAL A 273 -11.94 5.81 -13.99
CA VAL A 273 -11.15 5.17 -15.06
C VAL A 273 -9.89 5.97 -15.39
N PRO A 274 -9.95 7.30 -15.64
CA PRO A 274 -8.75 8.13 -15.76
C PRO A 274 -7.82 8.05 -14.55
N ALA A 275 -8.36 8.02 -13.33
CA ALA A 275 -7.58 7.93 -12.11
C ALA A 275 -6.82 6.60 -12.02
N LEU A 276 -7.47 5.48 -12.31
CA LEU A 276 -6.83 4.15 -12.31
C LEU A 276 -5.66 4.09 -13.31
N ILE A 277 -5.85 4.63 -14.51
CA ILE A 277 -4.79 4.61 -15.55
C ILE A 277 -3.66 5.57 -15.18
N ALA A 278 -3.98 6.75 -14.68
CA ALA A 278 -2.99 7.73 -14.22
C ALA A 278 -2.16 7.18 -13.03
N PHE A 279 -2.78 6.44 -12.13
CA PHE A 279 -2.10 5.80 -10.99
C PHE A 279 -1.00 4.83 -11.44
N LEU A 280 -1.13 4.17 -12.59
CA LEU A 280 -0.08 3.30 -13.12
C LEU A 280 1.25 4.02 -13.39
N THR A 281 1.23 5.33 -13.57
CA THR A 281 2.45 6.11 -13.82
C THR A 281 3.42 6.11 -12.63
N ILE A 282 2.94 5.83 -11.40
CA ILE A 282 3.79 5.77 -10.19
C ILE A 282 4.69 4.53 -10.16
N LEU A 283 4.35 3.47 -10.92
CA LEU A 283 5.07 2.20 -10.89
C LEU A 283 6.57 2.36 -11.15
N ILE A 284 6.93 3.21 -12.09
CA ILE A 284 8.34 3.46 -12.45
C ILE A 284 9.09 4.09 -11.27
N THR A 285 8.46 5.03 -10.58
CA THR A 285 9.08 5.63 -9.37
C THR A 285 9.18 4.63 -8.23
N THR A 286 8.19 3.78 -8.03
CA THR A 286 8.23 2.74 -7.00
C THR A 286 9.41 1.78 -7.23
N VAL A 287 9.59 1.30 -8.46
CA VAL A 287 10.73 0.44 -8.82
C VAL A 287 12.05 1.18 -8.67
N ASN A 288 12.13 2.43 -9.15
CA ASN A 288 13.35 3.22 -9.04
C ASN A 288 13.72 3.51 -7.59
N PHE A 289 12.74 3.78 -6.73
CA PHE A 289 12.97 4.02 -5.31
C PHE A 289 13.64 2.81 -4.64
N VAL A 290 13.10 1.61 -4.85
CA VAL A 290 13.69 0.39 -4.27
C VAL A 290 15.13 0.20 -4.74
N VAL A 291 15.39 0.39 -6.03
CA VAL A 291 16.76 0.28 -6.58
C VAL A 291 17.67 1.36 -6.00
N SER A 292 17.24 2.62 -6.01
CA SER A 292 18.04 3.76 -5.53
C SER A 292 18.35 3.64 -4.04
N VAL A 293 17.36 3.29 -3.22
CA VAL A 293 17.55 3.18 -1.79
C VAL A 293 18.39 1.98 -1.42
N GLU A 294 18.06 0.79 -1.91
CA GLU A 294 18.74 -0.45 -1.49
C GLU A 294 20.15 -0.57 -2.08
N VAL A 295 20.37 -0.13 -3.32
CA VAL A 295 21.68 -0.33 -3.99
C VAL A 295 22.62 0.84 -3.74
N ASN A 296 22.14 2.09 -3.78
CA ASN A 296 23.00 3.26 -3.76
C ASN A 296 23.03 3.95 -2.39
N PHE A 297 21.85 4.17 -1.76
CA PHE A 297 21.75 4.94 -0.53
C PHE A 297 22.05 4.10 0.72
N TYR A 298 21.47 2.92 0.87
CA TYR A 298 21.59 2.10 2.07
C TYR A 298 23.04 1.77 2.48
N PRO A 299 23.99 1.46 1.57
CA PRO A 299 25.37 1.23 1.97
C PRO A 299 26.03 2.46 2.62
N LYS A 300 25.71 3.68 2.12
CA LYS A 300 26.23 4.94 2.70
C LYS A 300 25.56 5.28 4.02
N TYR A 301 24.25 5.05 4.11
CA TYR A 301 23.48 5.17 5.34
C TYR A 301 24.03 4.25 6.43
N ARG A 302 24.24 2.97 6.13
CA ARG A 302 24.81 2.00 7.06
C ARG A 302 26.21 2.41 7.53
N ASN A 303 27.08 2.85 6.63
CA ASN A 303 28.41 3.31 6.96
C ASN A 303 28.37 4.52 7.89
N TYR A 304 27.48 5.47 7.64
CA TYR A 304 27.33 6.65 8.49
C TYR A 304 26.88 6.29 9.92
N TYR A 305 25.89 5.43 10.06
CA TYR A 305 25.37 5.02 11.37
C TYR A 305 26.33 4.08 12.11
N SER A 306 27.09 3.23 11.42
CA SER A 306 28.09 2.37 12.08
C SER A 306 29.20 3.19 12.73
N LEU A 307 29.59 4.32 12.15
CA LEU A 307 30.62 5.20 12.75
C LEU A 307 30.18 5.81 14.09
N PHE A 308 28.88 6.01 14.32
CA PHE A 308 28.37 6.42 15.65
C PHE A 308 28.45 5.29 16.67
N ASN A 309 28.21 4.05 16.26
CA ASN A 309 28.17 2.90 17.16
C ASN A 309 29.56 2.32 17.43
N ASP A 310 30.45 2.35 16.42
CA ASP A 310 31.77 1.69 16.45
C ASP A 310 32.91 2.65 16.82
N GLY A 311 32.61 3.89 17.25
CA GLY A 311 33.60 4.83 17.76
C GLY A 311 34.41 5.56 16.67
N GLY A 312 33.77 5.95 15.56
CA GLY A 312 34.39 6.78 14.52
C GLY A 312 34.80 8.18 15.02
N THR A 313 35.82 8.79 14.40
CA THR A 313 36.17 10.18 14.72
C THR A 313 35.11 11.15 14.20
N ILE A 314 34.97 12.34 14.82
CA ILE A 314 34.03 13.38 14.37
C ILE A 314 34.25 13.73 12.90
N LYS A 315 35.50 13.72 12.43
CA LYS A 315 35.84 13.99 11.04
C LYS A 315 35.31 12.90 10.10
N ASP A 316 35.44 11.63 10.48
CA ASP A 316 34.96 10.49 9.69
C ASP A 316 33.43 10.51 9.62
N ILE A 317 32.76 10.81 10.74
CA ILE A 317 31.29 10.93 10.80
C ILE A 317 30.81 12.08 9.90
N MET A 318 31.45 13.25 9.95
CA MET A 318 31.06 14.36 9.08
C MET A 318 31.30 14.08 7.61
N GLN A 319 32.40 13.42 7.26
CA GLN A 319 32.68 13.02 5.87
C GLN A 319 31.66 11.99 5.37
N ALA A 320 31.40 10.93 6.14
CA ALA A 320 30.42 9.91 5.79
C ALA A 320 28.98 10.50 5.67
N GLY A 321 28.65 11.46 6.54
CA GLY A 321 27.39 12.19 6.46
C GLY A 321 27.25 12.99 5.16
N THR A 322 28.30 13.72 4.76
CA THR A 322 28.31 14.46 3.50
C THR A 322 28.16 13.51 2.29
N GLU A 323 28.93 12.43 2.25
CA GLU A 323 28.85 11.42 1.19
C GLU A 323 27.45 10.78 1.10
N MET A 324 26.82 10.50 2.25
CA MET A 324 25.46 9.94 2.31
C MET A 324 24.44 10.94 1.77
N LEU A 325 24.51 12.22 2.16
CA LEU A 325 23.57 13.26 1.70
C LEU A 325 23.77 13.60 0.23
N ASP A 326 25.01 13.57 -0.28
CA ASP A 326 25.27 13.76 -1.72
C ASP A 326 24.64 12.65 -2.57
N VAL A 327 24.75 11.40 -2.11
CA VAL A 327 24.07 10.26 -2.77
C VAL A 327 22.56 10.44 -2.69
N LEU A 328 22.02 10.79 -1.52
CA LEU A 328 20.59 11.02 -1.33
C LEU A 328 20.05 12.08 -2.31
N ASN A 329 20.70 13.24 -2.37
CA ASN A 329 20.29 14.34 -3.25
C ASN A 329 20.36 13.96 -4.72
N ARG A 330 21.39 13.22 -5.11
CA ARG A 330 21.53 12.72 -6.49
C ARG A 330 20.42 11.75 -6.85
N GLU A 331 20.14 10.77 -5.99
CA GLU A 331 19.11 9.76 -6.24
C GLU A 331 17.70 10.36 -6.25
N LEU A 332 17.41 11.34 -5.39
CA LEU A 332 16.15 12.09 -5.40
C LEU A 332 15.96 12.87 -6.71
N LYS A 333 17.02 13.56 -7.18
CA LYS A 333 16.98 14.27 -8.46
C LYS A 333 16.71 13.30 -9.62
N TYR A 334 17.38 12.16 -9.66
CA TYR A 334 17.16 11.15 -10.71
C TYR A 334 15.75 10.56 -10.64
N THR A 335 15.22 10.29 -9.45
CA THR A 335 13.85 9.82 -9.26
C THR A 335 12.84 10.84 -9.77
N ALA A 336 13.01 12.12 -9.41
CA ALA A 336 12.12 13.19 -9.87
C ALA A 336 12.19 13.38 -11.40
N LEU A 337 13.39 13.34 -12.00
CA LEU A 337 13.54 13.44 -13.45
C LEU A 337 12.92 12.24 -14.19
N LYS A 338 13.11 11.02 -13.70
CA LYS A 338 12.51 9.82 -14.30
C LYS A 338 10.97 9.88 -14.20
N GLN A 339 10.43 10.32 -13.06
CA GLN A 339 8.98 10.47 -12.90
C GLN A 339 8.43 11.57 -13.82
N LEU A 340 9.11 12.70 -13.93
CA LEU A 340 8.73 13.77 -14.85
C LEU A 340 8.65 13.26 -16.29
N LEU A 341 9.69 12.54 -16.73
CA LEU A 341 9.73 11.94 -18.07
C LEU A 341 8.59 10.91 -18.25
N THR A 342 8.36 10.06 -17.26
CA THR A 342 7.26 9.07 -17.28
C THR A 342 5.92 9.75 -17.41
N THR A 343 5.68 10.81 -16.61
CA THR A 343 4.43 11.56 -16.64
C THR A 343 4.24 12.24 -18.01
N ALA A 344 5.27 12.86 -18.56
CA ALA A 344 5.22 13.48 -19.88
C ALA A 344 4.94 12.46 -21.00
N LEU A 345 5.60 11.29 -20.96
CA LEU A 345 5.35 10.20 -21.90
C LEU A 345 3.94 9.62 -21.74
N ALA A 346 3.48 9.41 -20.49
CA ALA A 346 2.14 8.90 -20.22
C ALA A 346 1.06 9.86 -20.78
N ILE A 347 1.24 11.17 -20.65
CA ILE A 347 0.29 12.15 -21.19
C ILE A 347 0.33 12.16 -22.72
N SER A 348 1.52 12.21 -23.32
CA SER A 348 1.65 12.36 -24.77
C SER A 348 1.30 11.09 -25.55
N VAL A 349 1.80 9.93 -25.12
CA VAL A 349 1.56 8.64 -25.77
C VAL A 349 0.26 8.01 -25.28
N GLY A 350 -0.04 8.16 -23.99
CA GLY A 350 -1.21 7.57 -23.34
C GLY A 350 -2.51 8.07 -23.96
N GLU A 351 -2.63 9.35 -24.27
CA GLU A 351 -3.83 9.89 -24.93
C GLU A 351 -4.07 9.24 -26.29
N SER A 352 -3.01 9.08 -27.09
CA SER A 352 -3.11 8.42 -28.39
C SER A 352 -3.51 6.96 -28.25
N LEU A 353 -2.96 6.25 -27.25
CA LEU A 353 -3.30 4.85 -26.96
C LEU A 353 -4.73 4.69 -26.48
N LEU A 354 -5.19 5.55 -25.56
CA LEU A 354 -6.53 5.51 -24.98
C LEU A 354 -7.64 5.74 -26.01
N LYS A 355 -7.35 6.48 -27.10
CA LYS A 355 -8.31 6.64 -28.21
C LYS A 355 -8.63 5.33 -28.93
N HIS A 356 -7.72 4.37 -28.92
CA HIS A 356 -7.89 3.07 -29.57
C HIS A 356 -8.47 2.01 -28.65
N LEU A 357 -8.56 2.28 -27.34
CA LEU A 357 -9.14 1.35 -26.37
C LEU A 357 -10.64 1.60 -26.21
N PRO A 358 -11.47 0.54 -26.11
CA PRO A 358 -12.94 0.65 -25.96
C PRO A 358 -13.33 1.06 -24.52
N LEU A 359 -12.70 2.08 -23.95
CA LEU A 359 -12.92 2.56 -22.59
C LEU A 359 -13.92 3.73 -22.50
N GLY A 360 -14.44 4.20 -23.65
CA GLY A 360 -15.43 5.28 -23.71
C GLY A 360 -14.91 6.65 -23.29
N PHE A 361 -13.61 6.93 -23.50
CA PHE A 361 -13.00 8.22 -23.16
C PHE A 361 -13.64 9.36 -23.96
N ASN A 362 -13.97 10.43 -23.25
CA ASN A 362 -14.40 11.71 -23.81
C ASN A 362 -13.39 12.83 -23.46
N ASP A 363 -13.57 14.03 -23.99
CA ASP A 363 -12.63 15.14 -23.79
C ASP A 363 -12.45 15.49 -22.30
N LEU A 364 -13.49 15.37 -21.50
CA LEU A 364 -13.45 15.60 -20.06
C LEU A 364 -12.55 14.55 -19.35
N MET A 365 -12.68 13.28 -19.74
CA MET A 365 -11.87 12.19 -19.20
C MET A 365 -10.38 12.33 -19.59
N TYR A 366 -10.08 12.80 -20.78
CA TYR A 366 -8.70 13.15 -21.17
C TYR A 366 -8.14 14.29 -20.31
N GLY A 367 -8.96 15.30 -20.01
CA GLY A 367 -8.60 16.38 -19.10
C GLY A 367 -8.24 15.85 -17.71
N TYR A 368 -9.08 14.99 -17.14
CA TYR A 368 -8.81 14.35 -15.85
C TYR A 368 -7.57 13.48 -15.90
N PHE A 369 -7.40 12.65 -16.92
CA PHE A 369 -6.23 11.81 -17.07
C PHE A 369 -4.93 12.63 -17.05
N ARG A 370 -4.84 13.73 -17.81
CA ARG A 370 -3.66 14.62 -17.84
C ARG A 370 -3.37 15.19 -16.44
N THR A 371 -4.40 15.76 -15.79
CA THR A 371 -4.26 16.39 -14.48
C THR A 371 -3.88 15.37 -13.41
N LEU A 372 -4.50 14.19 -13.41
CA LEU A 372 -4.22 13.14 -12.44
C LEU A 372 -2.84 12.49 -12.69
N CYS A 373 -2.36 12.35 -13.93
CA CYS A 373 -0.99 11.92 -14.21
C CYS A 373 0.05 12.85 -13.55
N VAL A 374 -0.17 14.16 -13.62
CA VAL A 374 0.70 15.13 -12.94
C VAL A 374 0.57 14.98 -11.42
N GLY A 375 -0.66 14.88 -10.90
CA GLY A 375 -0.92 14.69 -9.47
C GLY A 375 -0.24 13.44 -8.91
N TYR A 376 -0.44 12.30 -9.54
CA TYR A 376 0.21 11.04 -9.12
C TYR A 376 1.72 11.08 -9.29
N GLY A 377 2.23 11.75 -10.33
CA GLY A 377 3.67 11.95 -10.51
C GLY A 377 4.30 12.74 -9.35
N ILE A 378 3.67 13.83 -8.93
CA ILE A 378 4.11 14.63 -7.77
C ILE A 378 3.99 13.82 -6.47
N TYR A 379 2.85 13.11 -6.28
CA TYR A 379 2.65 12.20 -5.15
C TYR A 379 3.76 11.16 -5.05
N ALA A 380 4.14 10.52 -6.14
CA ALA A 380 5.16 9.47 -6.14
C ALA A 380 6.52 9.98 -5.63
N VAL A 381 6.94 11.18 -6.07
CA VAL A 381 8.17 11.81 -5.59
C VAL A 381 8.06 12.23 -4.13
N ALA A 382 6.93 12.81 -3.72
CA ALA A 382 6.66 13.20 -2.34
C ALA A 382 6.66 11.98 -1.40
N ASN A 383 6.01 10.90 -1.80
CA ASN A 383 5.98 9.65 -1.03
C ASN A 383 7.39 9.02 -0.90
N THR A 384 8.22 9.12 -1.93
CA THR A 384 9.64 8.74 -1.86
C THR A 384 10.38 9.51 -0.75
N MET A 385 10.19 10.83 -0.69
CA MET A 385 10.77 11.67 0.37
C MET A 385 10.19 11.35 1.76
N LEU A 386 8.90 11.02 1.85
CA LEU A 386 8.28 10.58 3.11
C LEU A 386 8.92 9.28 3.62
N LEU A 387 9.13 8.30 2.74
CA LEU A 387 9.79 7.05 3.11
C LEU A 387 11.22 7.29 3.58
N LEU A 388 11.92 8.27 3.02
CA LEU A 388 13.26 8.67 3.52
C LEU A 388 13.19 9.31 4.91
N LEU A 389 12.18 10.12 5.23
CA LEU A 389 11.96 10.59 6.60
C LEU A 389 11.78 9.42 7.58
N LEU A 390 11.04 8.38 7.16
CA LEU A 390 10.89 7.15 7.96
C LEU A 390 12.21 6.38 8.10
N TYR A 391 13.07 6.37 7.08
CA TYR A 391 14.42 5.82 7.18
C TYR A 391 15.28 6.56 8.22
N PHE A 392 15.14 7.89 8.29
CA PHE A 392 15.80 8.71 9.30
C PHE A 392 15.10 8.74 10.66
N THR A 393 14.05 7.93 10.85
CA THR A 393 13.27 7.84 12.09
C THR A 393 12.52 9.11 12.50
N ASP A 394 12.27 10.03 11.55
CA ASP A 394 11.44 11.22 11.79
C ASP A 394 9.93 10.91 11.68
N TYR A 395 9.43 10.11 12.61
CA TYR A 395 8.03 9.69 12.61
C TYR A 395 7.04 10.84 12.77
N ARG A 396 7.40 11.88 13.55
CA ARG A 396 6.54 13.06 13.74
C ARG A 396 6.48 13.94 12.50
N GLY A 397 7.60 14.12 11.80
CA GLY A 397 7.64 14.83 10.53
C GLY A 397 6.85 14.10 9.45
N ALA A 398 7.00 12.78 9.38
CA ALA A 398 6.24 11.93 8.45
C ALA A 398 4.73 11.99 8.74
N LEU A 399 4.31 11.92 10.01
CA LEU A 399 2.91 12.07 10.40
C LEU A 399 2.35 13.44 10.00
N THR A 400 3.07 14.53 10.32
CA THR A 400 2.61 15.87 9.97
C THR A 400 2.39 16.02 8.47
N ALA A 401 3.32 15.52 7.66
CA ALA A 401 3.22 15.59 6.20
C ALA A 401 2.05 14.74 5.68
N SER A 402 1.85 13.54 6.22
CA SER A 402 0.75 12.65 5.81
C SER A 402 -0.63 13.19 6.19
N VAL A 403 -0.76 13.83 7.37
CA VAL A 403 -2.00 14.52 7.78
C VAL A 403 -2.29 15.67 6.84
N ILE A 404 -1.29 16.51 6.52
CA ILE A 404 -1.43 17.61 5.57
C ILE A 404 -1.85 17.08 4.20
N PHE A 405 -1.32 15.94 3.77
CA PHE A 405 -1.73 15.29 2.52
C PHE A 405 -3.19 14.84 2.56
N ALA A 406 -3.60 14.10 3.60
CA ALA A 406 -4.98 13.61 3.74
C ALA A 406 -6.00 14.76 3.79
N VAL A 407 -5.73 15.76 4.62
CA VAL A 407 -6.62 16.94 4.75
C VAL A 407 -6.58 17.78 3.48
N GLY A 408 -5.40 18.04 2.93
CA GLY A 408 -5.22 18.85 1.72
C GLY A 408 -5.96 18.27 0.51
N THR A 409 -5.75 16.97 0.22
CA THR A 409 -6.46 16.32 -0.89
C THR A 409 -7.96 16.30 -0.68
N SER A 410 -8.44 16.04 0.53
CA SER A 410 -9.86 16.02 0.85
C SER A 410 -10.48 17.41 0.68
N VAL A 411 -9.90 18.44 1.30
CA VAL A 411 -10.41 19.82 1.27
C VAL A 411 -10.37 20.38 -0.15
N PHE A 412 -9.25 20.28 -0.86
CA PHE A 412 -9.16 20.81 -2.23
C PHE A 412 -10.07 20.06 -3.21
N THR A 413 -10.29 18.76 -3.00
CA THR A 413 -11.25 18.00 -3.82
C THR A 413 -12.68 18.47 -3.55
N VAL A 414 -13.07 18.71 -2.28
CA VAL A 414 -14.37 19.27 -1.96
C VAL A 414 -14.53 20.68 -2.56
N ILE A 415 -13.50 21.53 -2.45
CA ILE A 415 -13.52 22.87 -3.07
C ILE A 415 -13.70 22.77 -4.59
N SER A 416 -13.04 21.80 -5.24
CA SER A 416 -13.17 21.63 -6.69
C SER A 416 -14.59 21.28 -7.13
N LEU A 417 -15.42 20.66 -6.27
CA LEU A 417 -16.82 20.35 -6.58
C LEU A 417 -17.70 21.61 -6.77
N PHE A 418 -17.28 22.75 -6.21
CA PHE A 418 -17.94 24.05 -6.43
C PHE A 418 -17.48 24.77 -7.70
N CYS A 419 -16.46 24.23 -8.38
CA CYS A 419 -15.96 24.74 -9.65
C CYS A 419 -16.63 24.00 -10.84
N PRO A 420 -16.49 24.51 -12.09
CA PRO A 420 -16.89 23.77 -13.28
C PRO A 420 -16.24 22.39 -13.34
N GLN A 421 -16.95 21.40 -13.88
CA GLN A 421 -16.52 19.98 -13.90
C GLN A 421 -15.12 19.76 -14.47
N VAL A 422 -14.66 20.62 -15.38
CA VAL A 422 -13.30 20.53 -15.97
C VAL A 422 -12.19 20.60 -14.91
N TYR A 423 -12.45 21.21 -13.74
CA TYR A 423 -11.46 21.41 -12.69
C TYR A 423 -11.44 20.32 -11.60
N TYR A 424 -12.30 19.29 -11.66
CA TYR A 424 -12.42 18.31 -10.58
C TYR A 424 -11.12 17.53 -10.30
N GLY A 425 -10.31 17.24 -11.31
CA GLY A 425 -9.00 16.60 -11.10
C GLY A 425 -7.95 17.46 -10.38
N PHE A 426 -8.13 18.80 -10.37
CA PHE A 426 -7.17 19.73 -9.75
C PHE A 426 -7.18 19.69 -8.22
N GLY A 427 -8.25 19.23 -7.59
CA GLY A 427 -8.31 19.10 -6.12
C GLY A 427 -7.25 18.12 -5.61
N PHE A 428 -7.15 16.94 -6.22
CA PHE A 428 -6.11 15.98 -5.90
C PHE A 428 -4.71 16.52 -6.20
N LEU A 429 -4.51 17.14 -7.37
CA LEU A 429 -3.24 17.74 -7.77
C LEU A 429 -2.77 18.77 -6.73
N ALA A 430 -3.63 19.69 -6.30
CA ALA A 430 -3.28 20.71 -5.30
C ALA A 430 -2.88 20.08 -3.96
N GLY A 431 -3.58 19.04 -3.51
CA GLY A 431 -3.20 18.25 -2.34
C GLY A 431 -1.83 17.60 -2.46
N CYS A 432 -1.51 17.02 -3.63
CA CYS A 432 -0.19 16.43 -3.89
C CYS A 432 0.93 17.48 -3.91
N VAL A 433 0.68 18.67 -4.46
CA VAL A 433 1.64 19.79 -4.44
C VAL A 433 1.92 20.24 -3.00
N LEU A 434 0.88 20.41 -2.20
CA LEU A 434 1.03 20.77 -0.79
C LEU A 434 1.83 19.70 -0.02
N PHE A 435 1.53 18.43 -0.23
CA PHE A 435 2.27 17.31 0.33
C PHE A 435 3.74 17.34 -0.06
N TYR A 436 4.04 17.52 -1.35
CA TYR A 436 5.40 17.58 -1.87
C TYR A 436 6.23 18.66 -1.16
N PHE A 437 5.73 19.89 -1.09
CA PHE A 437 6.45 20.98 -0.43
C PHE A 437 6.63 20.74 1.07
N THR A 438 5.61 20.20 1.73
CA THR A 438 5.70 19.89 3.17
C THR A 438 6.79 18.86 3.46
N VAL A 439 6.82 17.77 2.71
CA VAL A 439 7.83 16.72 2.90
C VAL A 439 9.22 17.22 2.53
N MET A 440 9.34 17.97 1.42
CA MET A 440 10.61 18.52 0.96
C MET A 440 11.23 19.44 2.00
N ILE A 441 10.46 20.42 2.53
CA ILE A 441 10.93 21.34 3.57
C ILE A 441 11.31 20.57 4.83
N ARG A 442 10.51 19.57 5.22
CA ARG A 442 10.81 18.76 6.41
C ARG A 442 12.08 17.96 6.24
N LEU A 443 12.24 17.27 5.11
CA LEU A 443 13.42 16.45 4.82
C LEU A 443 14.70 17.31 4.79
N GLU A 444 14.67 18.47 4.14
CA GLU A 444 15.80 19.37 4.09
C GLU A 444 16.19 19.88 5.50
N ASN A 445 15.19 20.32 6.28
CA ASN A 445 15.45 20.80 7.64
C ASN A 445 15.98 19.70 8.57
N TYR A 446 15.46 18.47 8.41
CA TYR A 446 15.90 17.33 9.22
C TYR A 446 17.33 16.89 8.87
N THR A 447 17.63 16.75 7.58
CA THR A 447 18.95 16.31 7.12
C THR A 447 20.05 17.32 7.43
N ARG A 448 19.77 18.63 7.41
CA ARG A 448 20.72 19.67 7.83
C ARG A 448 21.15 19.55 9.30
N ARG A 449 20.30 18.97 10.16
CA ARG A 449 20.54 18.80 11.61
C ARG A 449 20.63 17.33 12.01
N LEU A 450 20.96 16.46 11.08
CA LEU A 450 20.95 15.02 11.29
C LEU A 450 21.80 14.55 12.48
N PRO A 451 23.07 15.04 12.69
CA PRO A 451 23.85 14.63 13.85
C PRO A 451 23.17 14.97 15.18
N TYR A 452 22.53 16.14 15.26
CA TYR A 452 21.77 16.53 16.45
C TYR A 452 20.61 15.59 16.74
N TYR A 453 19.82 15.23 15.73
CA TYR A 453 18.68 14.33 15.92
C TYR A 453 19.13 12.92 16.32
N ILE A 454 20.19 12.39 15.72
CA ILE A 454 20.71 11.06 16.07
C ILE A 454 21.15 11.02 17.53
N LEU A 455 21.88 12.02 18.00
CA LEU A 455 22.38 12.06 19.38
C LEU A 455 21.26 12.38 20.40
N SER A 456 20.26 13.19 20.02
CA SER A 456 19.17 13.59 20.93
C SER A 456 18.09 12.51 21.12
N ILE A 457 17.97 11.56 20.20
CA ILE A 457 16.95 10.51 20.27
C ILE A 457 17.45 9.29 21.07
N GLN A 458 18.77 9.15 21.29
CA GLN A 458 19.29 8.04 22.07
C GLN A 458 18.78 8.13 23.53
N PRO A 459 17.97 7.17 24.00
CA PRO A 459 17.48 7.19 25.37
C PRO A 459 18.65 6.95 26.32
N VAL A 460 18.81 7.83 27.32
CA VAL A 460 19.79 7.67 28.41
C VAL A 460 19.46 6.48 29.29
N VAL A 461 18.18 6.14 29.40
CA VAL A 461 17.64 4.95 30.08
C VAL A 461 16.52 4.37 29.24
N ALA A 462 16.54 3.06 29.01
CA ALA A 462 15.45 2.36 28.36
C ALA A 462 14.25 2.31 29.31
N GLU A 463 13.30 3.22 29.15
CA GLU A 463 12.02 3.17 29.87
C GLU A 463 11.05 2.24 29.16
N ASP A 464 10.56 1.24 29.89
CA ASP A 464 9.45 0.39 29.43
C ASP A 464 8.14 1.21 29.48
N LYS A 465 7.79 1.84 28.36
CA LYS A 465 6.53 2.58 28.25
C LYS A 465 5.37 1.60 28.12
N SER A 466 4.60 1.42 29.20
CA SER A 466 3.31 0.72 29.17
C SER A 466 2.19 1.72 28.89
N GLY A 467 1.73 1.77 27.63
CA GLY A 467 0.61 2.61 27.20
C GLY A 467 -0.74 1.89 27.23
N VAL A 468 -1.73 2.49 26.60
CA VAL A 468 -3.11 1.96 26.52
C VAL A 468 -3.15 0.66 25.71
N PHE A 469 -2.45 0.62 24.57
CA PHE A 469 -2.42 -0.56 23.69
C PHE A 469 -1.72 -1.74 24.35
N THR A 470 -0.63 -1.50 25.10
CA THR A 470 0.05 -2.53 25.89
C THR A 470 -0.88 -3.14 26.92
N ARG A 471 -1.67 -2.33 27.64
CA ARG A 471 -2.66 -2.83 28.61
C ARG A 471 -3.76 -3.67 27.97
N ILE A 472 -4.24 -3.23 26.80
CA ILE A 472 -5.23 -3.99 26.01
C ILE A 472 -4.61 -5.33 25.59
N GLY A 473 -3.37 -5.34 25.11
CA GLY A 473 -2.66 -6.56 24.73
C GLY A 473 -2.56 -7.55 25.89
N CYS A 474 -2.04 -7.12 27.04
CA CYS A 474 -1.95 -7.96 28.23
C CYS A 474 -3.31 -8.54 28.67
N PHE A 475 -4.36 -7.73 28.63
CA PHE A 475 -5.71 -8.20 28.98
C PHE A 475 -6.23 -9.26 27.97
N MET A 476 -5.94 -9.10 26.70
CA MET A 476 -6.33 -10.07 25.66
C MET A 476 -5.55 -11.38 25.80
N ASP A 477 -4.25 -11.29 26.09
CA ASP A 477 -3.40 -12.46 26.32
C ASP A 477 -3.84 -13.26 27.55
N GLU A 478 -4.11 -12.59 28.69
CA GLU A 478 -4.65 -13.28 29.88
C GLU A 478 -5.98 -14.02 29.63
N LYS A 479 -6.84 -13.43 28.77
CA LYS A 479 -8.09 -14.10 28.39
C LYS A 479 -7.86 -15.32 27.49
N LEU A 480 -6.89 -15.29 26.61
CA LEU A 480 -6.54 -16.42 25.75
C LEU A 480 -5.94 -17.56 26.59
N GLU A 481 -5.00 -17.25 27.48
CA GLU A 481 -4.39 -18.25 28.38
C GLU A 481 -5.41 -18.93 29.29
N ARG A 482 -6.35 -18.18 29.84
CA ARG A 482 -7.44 -18.75 30.67
C ARG A 482 -8.32 -19.72 29.86
N ARG A 483 -8.61 -19.43 28.59
CA ARG A 483 -9.39 -20.35 27.73
C ARG A 483 -8.62 -21.61 27.38
N THR A 484 -7.34 -21.50 26.99
CA THR A 484 -6.48 -22.65 26.68
C THR A 484 -6.27 -23.58 27.89
N ASN A 485 -6.25 -23.03 29.10
CA ASN A 485 -6.15 -23.81 30.34
C ASN A 485 -7.47 -24.48 30.75
N VAL A 486 -8.63 -23.90 30.39
CA VAL A 486 -9.95 -24.52 30.60
C VAL A 486 -10.19 -25.66 29.59
N ASP A 487 -9.71 -25.55 28.36
CA ASP A 487 -9.86 -26.58 27.32
C ASP A 487 -8.89 -27.78 27.53
N ARG A 488 -7.87 -27.64 28.40
CA ARG A 488 -6.89 -28.71 28.73
C ARG A 488 -7.26 -29.49 29.99
N ASN A 489 -8.25 -29.04 30.77
CA ASN A 489 -8.82 -29.74 31.92
C ASN A 489 -10.23 -30.32 31.64
#